data_25ab77f13121490adc30120837de1859
#
_entry.id   25ab77f13121490adc30120837de1859
#
_cell.length_a   1.000
_cell.length_b   1.000
_cell.length_c   1.000
_cell.angle_alpha   90.00
_cell.angle_beta   90.00
_cell.angle_gamma   90.00
#
_symmetry.space_group_name_H-M   'P 1'
#
loop_
_entity.id
_entity.type
_entity.pdbx_description
1 polymer ?
#
loop_
_entity_poly.entity_id
_entity_poly.type
_entity_poly.pdbx_seq_one_letter_code
_entity_poly.pdbx_strand_id
1 'polypeptide(L)'
;GRPRPLQVVTASYPGFPTDMQPQLTAMLSLAQGRSSICESIFENRLAFAKELKKMGATIQTQDNCAIIDGVAKLNGAVVKAMDLRAGAALALAGLAAQGRTVIEQAAYIDRGYEDFVGKLSSLGADITRLSKQSEQGKQIKKVTTTKNCRLVV
;
A
#
# COMPACT_ATOMS: atom_id res chain seq x y z
N GLY A 1 15.96 10.08 -1.40
CA GLY A 1 15.21 11.01 -2.26
C GLY A 1 13.92 10.35 -2.77
N ARG A 2 13.01 11.13 -3.33
CA ARG A 2 11.76 10.61 -3.91
C ARG A 2 12.07 9.82 -5.19
N PRO A 3 11.30 8.76 -5.51
CA PRO A 3 11.47 7.99 -6.74
C PRO A 3 11.31 8.86 -8.00
N ARG A 4 11.94 8.46 -9.09
CA ARG A 4 11.68 9.04 -10.41
C ARG A 4 10.41 8.42 -11.00
N PRO A 5 9.66 9.16 -11.85
CA PRO A 5 8.50 8.62 -12.52
C PRO A 5 8.90 7.53 -13.52
N LEU A 6 8.02 6.56 -13.72
CA LEU A 6 8.21 5.43 -14.63
C LEU A 6 6.95 5.19 -15.46
N GLN A 7 7.15 4.61 -16.64
CA GLN A 7 6.09 4.03 -17.46
C GLN A 7 6.34 2.54 -17.58
N VAL A 8 5.39 1.74 -17.12
CA VAL A 8 5.55 0.29 -17.01
C VAL A 8 4.32 -0.43 -17.54
N VAL A 9 4.54 -1.50 -18.28
CA VAL A 9 3.52 -2.45 -18.69
C VAL A 9 3.91 -3.80 -18.11
N THR A 10 2.98 -4.46 -17.39
CA THR A 10 3.23 -5.83 -16.92
C THR A 10 3.29 -6.77 -18.10
N ALA A 11 4.18 -7.75 -18.04
CA ALA A 11 4.32 -8.75 -19.09
C ALA A 11 4.90 -10.04 -18.53
N SER A 12 4.73 -11.13 -19.27
CA SER A 12 5.40 -12.39 -18.98
C SER A 12 6.92 -12.22 -19.01
N TYR A 13 7.63 -13.08 -18.27
CA TYR A 13 9.10 -13.06 -18.27
C TYR A 13 9.67 -12.99 -19.70
N PRO A 14 10.65 -12.14 -19.97
CA PRO A 14 11.44 -11.31 -19.04
C PRO A 14 10.87 -9.90 -18.77
N GLY A 15 9.58 -9.67 -19.02
CA GLY A 15 8.93 -8.38 -18.75
C GLY A 15 8.70 -8.12 -17.26
N PHE A 16 8.09 -6.98 -16.95
CA PHE A 16 7.82 -6.60 -15.57
C PHE A 16 6.71 -7.49 -14.96
N PRO A 17 6.96 -8.17 -13.84
CA PRO A 17 6.02 -9.14 -13.28
C PRO A 17 4.80 -8.46 -12.67
N THR A 18 3.62 -8.99 -13.01
CA THR A 18 2.34 -8.51 -12.47
C THR A 18 2.25 -8.60 -10.94
N ASP A 19 2.99 -9.52 -10.31
CA ASP A 19 3.00 -9.68 -8.85
C ASP A 19 3.70 -8.52 -8.12
N MET A 20 4.53 -7.75 -8.81
CA MET A 20 5.19 -6.54 -8.29
C MET A 20 4.45 -5.24 -8.65
N GLN A 21 3.41 -5.32 -9.46
CA GLN A 21 2.66 -4.15 -9.94
C GLN A 21 2.04 -3.35 -8.77
N PRO A 22 1.38 -3.95 -7.76
CA PRO A 22 0.78 -3.17 -6.67
C PRO A 22 1.83 -2.44 -5.82
N GLN A 23 2.95 -3.08 -5.50
CA GLN A 23 4.04 -2.49 -4.72
C GLN A 23 4.69 -1.33 -5.48
N LEU A 24 4.89 -1.49 -6.80
CA LEU A 24 5.40 -0.41 -7.65
C LEU A 24 4.42 0.76 -7.70
N THR A 25 3.11 0.51 -7.81
CA THR A 25 2.07 1.55 -7.78
C THR A 25 2.13 2.37 -6.48
N ALA A 26 2.28 1.70 -5.33
CA ALA A 26 2.43 2.36 -4.04
C ALA A 26 3.70 3.24 -4.00
N MET A 27 4.84 2.74 -4.49
CA MET A 27 6.08 3.50 -4.56
C MET A 27 5.96 4.72 -5.49
N LEU A 28 5.35 4.54 -6.68
CA LEU A 28 5.19 5.61 -7.67
C LEU A 28 4.19 6.68 -7.22
N SER A 29 3.31 6.38 -6.26
CA SER A 29 2.46 7.40 -5.63
C SER A 29 3.27 8.50 -4.93
N LEU A 30 4.54 8.25 -4.62
CA LEU A 30 5.48 9.22 -4.04
C LEU A 30 6.54 9.71 -5.04
N ALA A 31 6.45 9.36 -6.32
CA ALA A 31 7.42 9.77 -7.33
C ALA A 31 7.43 11.28 -7.58
N GLN A 32 8.51 11.79 -8.16
CA GLN A 32 8.62 13.20 -8.58
C GLN A 32 8.11 13.36 -10.02
N GLY A 33 6.80 13.33 -10.22
CA GLY A 33 6.17 13.51 -11.52
C GLY A 33 5.12 12.44 -11.82
N ARG A 34 4.74 12.36 -13.09
CA ARG A 34 3.68 11.46 -13.56
C ARG A 34 4.25 10.13 -14.02
N SER A 35 3.67 9.08 -13.50
CA SER A 35 3.96 7.69 -13.87
C SER A 35 2.73 7.03 -14.49
N SER A 36 2.94 5.94 -15.21
CA SER A 36 1.85 5.09 -15.69
C SER A 36 2.19 3.61 -15.50
N ILE A 37 1.20 2.84 -15.10
CA ILE A 37 1.29 1.39 -15.03
C ILE A 37 0.09 0.80 -15.76
N CYS A 38 0.35 -0.05 -16.74
CA CYS A 38 -0.67 -0.84 -17.42
C CYS A 38 -0.54 -2.30 -17.06
N GLU A 39 -1.64 -2.91 -16.62
CA GLU A 39 -1.74 -4.33 -16.30
C GLU A 39 -2.23 -5.10 -17.53
N SER A 40 -1.39 -5.98 -18.08
CA SER A 40 -1.72 -6.75 -19.29
C SER A 40 -2.00 -8.22 -19.05
N ILE A 41 -1.79 -8.69 -17.80
CA ILE A 41 -1.87 -10.13 -17.47
C ILE A 41 -3.20 -10.47 -16.82
N PHE A 42 -3.68 -9.63 -15.89
CA PHE A 42 -4.90 -9.90 -15.12
C PHE A 42 -5.85 -8.71 -15.12
N GLU A 43 -7.13 -9.03 -15.21
CA GLU A 43 -8.19 -8.03 -15.06
C GLU A 43 -8.35 -7.58 -13.61
N ASN A 44 -8.85 -6.36 -13.41
CA ASN A 44 -9.20 -5.76 -12.11
C ASN A 44 -8.07 -5.65 -11.08
N ARG A 45 -6.80 -5.88 -11.44
CA ARG A 45 -5.67 -5.76 -10.51
C ARG A 45 -5.42 -4.36 -9.98
N LEU A 46 -5.93 -3.34 -10.63
CA LEU A 46 -5.82 -1.94 -10.19
C LEU A 46 -6.91 -1.51 -9.20
N ALA A 47 -7.84 -2.40 -8.84
CA ALA A 47 -8.95 -2.07 -7.93
C ALA A 47 -8.48 -1.53 -6.56
N PHE A 48 -7.29 -1.94 -6.07
CA PHE A 48 -6.71 -1.47 -4.81
C PHE A 48 -6.29 0.00 -4.85
N ALA A 49 -6.16 0.61 -6.03
CA ALA A 49 -5.81 2.03 -6.17
C ALA A 49 -6.78 2.95 -5.41
N LYS A 50 -8.05 2.55 -5.26
CA LYS A 50 -9.04 3.26 -4.44
C LYS A 50 -8.62 3.34 -2.97
N GLU A 51 -7.91 2.36 -2.46
CA GLU A 51 -7.41 2.35 -1.09
C GLU A 51 -6.20 3.30 -0.94
N LEU A 52 -5.29 3.35 -1.93
CA LEU A 52 -4.22 4.35 -1.96
C LEU A 52 -4.75 5.79 -2.05
N LYS A 53 -5.87 6.00 -2.75
CA LYS A 53 -6.53 7.33 -2.80
C LYS A 53 -6.99 7.79 -1.41
N LYS A 54 -7.45 6.89 -0.54
CA LYS A 54 -7.78 7.23 0.86
C LYS A 54 -6.56 7.75 1.63
N MET A 55 -5.36 7.33 1.24
CA MET A 55 -4.10 7.80 1.80
C MET A 55 -3.59 9.10 1.15
N GLY A 56 -4.35 9.67 0.22
CA GLY A 56 -4.00 10.91 -0.47
C GLY A 56 -3.22 10.73 -1.77
N ALA A 57 -3.11 9.50 -2.31
CA ALA A 57 -2.51 9.26 -3.61
C ALA A 57 -3.40 9.83 -4.73
N THR A 58 -2.79 10.44 -5.73
CA THR A 58 -3.46 10.94 -6.94
C THR A 58 -3.30 9.92 -8.06
N ILE A 59 -4.30 9.06 -8.20
CA ILE A 59 -4.31 7.97 -9.18
C ILE A 59 -5.60 8.03 -9.98
N GLN A 60 -5.49 7.99 -11.29
CA GLN A 60 -6.61 7.82 -12.22
C GLN A 60 -6.48 6.45 -12.87
N THR A 61 -7.55 5.67 -12.85
CA THR A 61 -7.59 4.35 -13.49
C THR A 61 -8.53 4.41 -14.67
N GLN A 62 -8.05 3.97 -15.82
CA GLN A 62 -8.83 3.82 -17.03
C GLN A 62 -8.47 2.46 -17.64
N ASP A 63 -9.49 1.64 -17.89
CA ASP A 63 -9.31 0.25 -18.32
C ASP A 63 -8.30 -0.50 -17.42
N ASN A 64 -7.26 -1.05 -17.97
CA ASN A 64 -6.21 -1.75 -17.26
C ASN A 64 -4.97 -0.87 -16.98
N CYS A 65 -5.08 0.46 -17.09
CA CYS A 65 -3.98 1.36 -16.82
C CYS A 65 -4.28 2.30 -15.64
N ALA A 66 -3.25 2.61 -14.88
CA ALA A 66 -3.25 3.64 -13.84
C ALA A 66 -2.30 4.76 -14.23
N ILE A 67 -2.77 5.99 -14.19
CA ILE A 67 -1.97 7.22 -14.28
C ILE A 67 -1.81 7.72 -12.85
N ILE A 68 -0.57 7.90 -12.42
CA ILE A 68 -0.19 8.22 -11.06
C ILE A 68 0.55 9.54 -11.05
N ASP A 69 -0.05 10.58 -10.50
CA ASP A 69 0.64 11.84 -10.23
C ASP A 69 1.24 11.76 -8.82
N GLY A 70 2.56 11.69 -8.74
CA GLY A 70 3.24 11.46 -7.47
C GLY A 70 3.07 12.64 -6.51
N VAL A 71 2.64 12.35 -5.28
CA VAL A 71 2.43 13.35 -4.22
C VAL A 71 3.65 13.47 -3.31
N ALA A 72 3.80 14.59 -2.62
CA ALA A 72 4.92 14.81 -1.71
C ALA A 72 4.90 13.88 -0.50
N LYS A 73 3.71 13.47 -0.05
CA LYS A 73 3.48 12.60 1.10
C LYS A 73 2.16 11.85 0.97
N LEU A 74 2.11 10.67 1.57
CA LEU A 74 0.86 9.97 1.87
C LEU A 74 0.49 10.23 3.34
N ASN A 75 -0.79 10.09 3.65
CA ASN A 75 -1.33 10.21 5.00
C ASN A 75 -1.84 8.86 5.49
N GLY A 76 -1.72 8.63 6.79
CA GLY A 76 -2.30 7.46 7.42
C GLY A 76 -3.82 7.42 7.25
N ALA A 77 -4.35 6.25 6.97
CA ALA A 77 -5.77 6.02 6.75
C ALA A 77 -6.18 4.60 7.17
N VAL A 78 -7.48 4.37 7.27
CA VAL A 78 -8.03 3.02 7.35
C VAL A 78 -8.24 2.52 5.93
N VAL A 79 -7.52 1.46 5.55
CA VAL A 79 -7.53 0.86 4.22
C VAL A 79 -7.78 -0.64 4.32
N LYS A 80 -8.24 -1.24 3.23
CA LYS A 80 -8.65 -2.63 3.21
C LYS A 80 -7.81 -3.46 2.25
N ALA A 81 -7.19 -4.52 2.74
CA ALA A 81 -6.54 -5.50 1.89
C ALA A 81 -7.59 -6.30 1.12
N MET A 82 -7.46 -6.36 -0.20
CA MET A 82 -8.38 -7.08 -1.09
C MET A 82 -7.79 -8.43 -1.51
N ASP A 83 -6.48 -8.51 -1.54
CA ASP A 83 -5.68 -9.70 -1.80
C ASP A 83 -4.30 -9.55 -1.14
N LEU A 84 -3.46 -10.58 -1.24
CA LEU A 84 -2.14 -10.60 -0.60
C LEU A 84 -1.19 -9.53 -1.13
N ARG A 85 -1.21 -9.23 -2.43
CA ARG A 85 -0.31 -8.26 -3.08
C ARG A 85 -0.76 -6.83 -2.82
N ALA A 86 -2.06 -6.59 -2.92
CA ALA A 86 -2.66 -5.30 -2.54
C ALA A 86 -2.41 -5.00 -1.06
N GLY A 87 -2.57 -5.99 -0.18
CA GLY A 87 -2.29 -5.85 1.24
C GLY A 87 -0.84 -5.47 1.52
N ALA A 88 0.12 -6.15 0.88
CA ALA A 88 1.54 -5.82 1.01
C ALA A 88 1.85 -4.41 0.47
N ALA A 89 1.28 -4.02 -0.66
CA ALA A 89 1.45 -2.69 -1.23
C ALA A 89 0.91 -1.58 -0.31
N LEU A 90 -0.26 -1.80 0.30
CA LEU A 90 -0.85 -0.87 1.28
C LEU A 90 -0.01 -0.79 2.56
N ALA A 91 0.63 -1.90 2.98
CA ALA A 91 1.55 -1.89 4.10
C ALA A 91 2.78 -1.02 3.80
N LEU A 92 3.40 -1.18 2.62
CA LEU A 92 4.52 -0.34 2.20
C LEU A 92 4.12 1.14 2.12
N ALA A 93 2.95 1.44 1.55
CA ALA A 93 2.41 2.80 1.52
C ALA A 93 2.18 3.34 2.95
N GLY A 94 1.67 2.52 3.87
CA GLY A 94 1.46 2.86 5.27
C GLY A 94 2.75 3.16 6.01
N LEU A 95 3.82 2.42 5.75
CA LEU A 95 5.14 2.67 6.32
C LEU A 95 5.77 3.97 5.80
N ALA A 96 5.40 4.41 4.60
CA ALA A 96 5.86 5.68 4.03
C ALA A 96 4.92 6.87 4.35
N ALA A 97 3.73 6.62 4.88
CA ALA A 97 2.72 7.63 5.15
C ALA A 97 3.02 8.39 6.46
N GLN A 98 2.48 9.60 6.58
CA GLN A 98 2.50 10.34 7.83
C GLN A 98 1.28 9.97 8.69
N GLY A 99 1.50 9.64 9.95
CA GLY A 99 0.47 9.25 10.88
C GLY A 99 0.21 7.75 10.90
N ARG A 100 -0.95 7.34 11.41
CA ARG A 100 -1.30 5.94 11.61
C ARG A 100 -2.09 5.39 10.43
N THR A 101 -1.64 4.26 9.89
CA THR A 101 -2.40 3.47 8.91
C THR A 101 -2.92 2.20 9.56
N VAL A 102 -4.16 1.87 9.29
CA VAL A 102 -4.79 0.61 9.71
C VAL A 102 -5.17 -0.18 8.47
N ILE A 103 -4.72 -1.43 8.39
CA ILE A 103 -5.08 -2.33 7.30
C ILE A 103 -6.08 -3.36 7.79
N GLU A 104 -7.31 -3.24 7.32
CA GLU A 104 -8.34 -4.23 7.54
C GLU A 104 -8.13 -5.45 6.65
N GLN A 105 -8.65 -6.61 7.08
CA GLN A 105 -8.53 -7.88 6.36
C GLN A 105 -7.07 -8.33 6.13
N ALA A 106 -6.18 -8.03 7.04
CA ALA A 106 -4.77 -8.37 6.98
C ALA A 106 -4.48 -9.89 6.84
N ALA A 107 -5.45 -10.75 7.12
CA ALA A 107 -5.35 -12.19 6.87
C ALA A 107 -5.05 -12.52 5.39
N TYR A 108 -5.38 -11.65 4.44
CA TYR A 108 -4.96 -11.84 3.05
C TYR A 108 -3.45 -11.76 2.87
N ILE A 109 -2.76 -10.93 3.66
CA ILE A 109 -1.29 -10.81 3.61
C ILE A 109 -0.65 -12.13 4.05
N ASP A 110 -1.18 -12.77 5.10
CA ASP A 110 -0.64 -14.00 5.67
C ASP A 110 -0.65 -15.19 4.69
N ARG A 111 -1.52 -15.14 3.69
CA ARG A 111 -1.60 -16.19 2.67
C ARG A 111 -0.39 -16.25 1.74
N GLY A 112 0.37 -15.16 1.64
CA GLY A 112 1.50 -15.07 0.71
C GLY A 112 2.81 -14.64 1.37
N TYR A 113 2.77 -14.20 2.62
CA TYR A 113 3.93 -13.67 3.34
C TYR A 113 4.02 -14.28 4.73
N GLU A 114 4.98 -15.18 4.90
CA GLU A 114 5.29 -15.76 6.21
C GLU A 114 5.84 -14.69 7.15
N ASP A 115 5.26 -14.60 8.35
CA ASP A 115 5.67 -13.66 9.42
C ASP A 115 5.94 -12.23 8.91
N PHE A 116 5.01 -11.70 8.14
CA PHE A 116 5.13 -10.37 7.53
C PHE A 116 5.44 -9.27 8.55
N VAL A 117 4.74 -9.28 9.68
CA VAL A 117 4.91 -8.28 10.75
C VAL A 117 6.28 -8.43 11.41
N GLY A 118 6.68 -9.64 11.77
CA GLY A 118 7.98 -9.89 12.39
C GLY A 118 9.14 -9.49 11.48
N LYS A 119 9.08 -9.84 10.20
CA LYS A 119 10.11 -9.49 9.21
C LYS A 119 10.24 -7.97 9.04
N LEU A 120 9.13 -7.24 8.91
CA LEU A 120 9.19 -5.79 8.79
C LEU A 120 9.65 -5.11 10.10
N SER A 121 9.21 -5.61 11.26
CA SER A 121 9.66 -5.11 12.56
C SER A 121 11.17 -5.29 12.74
N SER A 122 11.73 -6.43 12.31
CA SER A 122 13.19 -6.67 12.38
C SER A 122 14.00 -5.70 11.50
N LEU A 123 13.38 -5.13 10.47
CA LEU A 123 13.95 -4.08 9.63
C LEU A 123 13.70 -2.66 10.19
N GLY A 124 13.12 -2.55 11.39
CA GLY A 124 12.90 -1.26 12.07
C GLY A 124 11.53 -0.61 11.77
N ALA A 125 10.59 -1.32 11.14
CA ALA A 125 9.26 -0.79 10.90
C ALA A 125 8.44 -0.74 12.22
N ASP A 126 7.74 0.37 12.47
CA ASP A 126 6.74 0.46 13.55
C ASP A 126 5.42 -0.15 13.05
N ILE A 127 5.31 -1.46 13.15
CA ILE A 127 4.19 -2.27 12.71
C ILE A 127 3.72 -3.19 13.82
N THR A 128 2.39 -3.29 14.02
CA THR A 128 1.80 -4.18 15.02
C THR A 128 0.59 -4.91 14.46
N ARG A 129 0.37 -6.13 14.93
CA ARG A 129 -0.83 -6.93 14.65
C ARG A 129 -1.86 -6.70 15.74
N LEU A 130 -3.13 -6.43 15.36
CA LEU A 130 -4.25 -6.47 16.28
C LEU A 130 -4.91 -7.85 16.21
N SER A 131 -5.11 -8.48 17.37
CA SER A 131 -5.93 -9.69 17.46
C SER A 131 -7.42 -9.30 17.43
N LYS A 132 -8.27 -10.18 16.87
CA LYS A 132 -9.74 -9.97 16.81
C LYS A 132 -10.42 -9.73 18.17
N GLN A 133 -9.76 -10.05 19.29
CA GLN A 133 -10.29 -9.83 20.64
C GLN A 133 -10.19 -8.38 21.14
N SER A 134 -9.42 -7.54 20.46
CA SER A 134 -9.25 -6.13 20.88
C SER A 134 -10.26 -5.15 20.25
N GLU A 135 -11.14 -5.63 19.36
CA GLU A 135 -12.11 -4.76 18.67
C GLU A 135 -13.39 -4.47 19.49
N GLN A 136 -13.66 -5.25 20.55
CA GLN A 136 -14.91 -5.10 21.34
C GLN A 136 -14.82 -4.16 22.55
N GLY A 137 -13.77 -3.39 22.75
CA GLY A 137 -13.65 -2.65 24.00
C GLY A 137 -12.84 -1.36 24.06
N LYS A 138 -12.34 -0.81 22.96
CA LYS A 138 -11.61 0.47 23.06
C LYS A 138 -12.05 1.45 21.98
N GLN A 139 -12.87 2.43 22.38
CA GLN A 139 -12.92 3.71 21.68
C GLN A 139 -11.48 4.17 21.41
N ILE A 140 -11.16 4.32 20.13
CA ILE A 140 -9.84 4.80 19.69
C ILE A 140 -9.71 6.25 20.16
N LYS A 141 -9.09 6.45 21.31
CA LYS A 141 -8.69 7.80 21.74
C LYS A 141 -7.81 8.38 20.65
N LYS A 142 -8.21 9.54 20.11
CA LYS A 142 -7.37 10.39 19.26
C LYS A 142 -6.06 10.63 19.98
N VAL A 143 -5.02 9.92 19.63
CA VAL A 143 -3.67 10.25 20.04
C VAL A 143 -3.11 11.16 18.96
N THR A 144 -3.10 12.44 19.26
CA THR A 144 -2.31 13.42 18.53
C THR A 144 -0.85 13.09 18.76
N THR A 145 -0.13 12.65 17.75
CA THR A 145 1.29 12.37 17.91
C THR A 145 2.10 12.68 16.65
N THR A 146 3.06 13.54 16.87
CA THR A 146 4.36 13.73 16.23
C THR A 146 4.87 12.54 15.39
N LYS A 147 5.21 12.88 14.15
CA LYS A 147 6.27 12.31 13.26
C LYS A 147 6.53 10.79 13.16
N ASN A 148 5.83 9.88 13.81
CA ASN A 148 6.06 8.44 13.66
C ASN A 148 4.96 7.80 12.82
N CYS A 149 5.38 7.22 11.72
CA CYS A 149 4.56 6.35 10.89
C CYS A 149 4.29 5.08 11.68
N ARG A 150 3.03 4.79 11.99
CA ARG A 150 2.63 3.56 12.69
C ARG A 150 1.67 2.76 11.83
N LEU A 151 2.05 1.53 11.51
CA LEU A 151 1.24 0.60 10.75
C LEU A 151 0.59 -0.42 11.69
N VAL A 152 -0.71 -0.64 11.51
CA VAL A 152 -1.50 -1.63 12.25
C VAL A 152 -2.15 -2.58 11.23
N VAL A 153 -1.96 -3.86 11.40
CA VAL A 153 -2.46 -4.91 10.51
C VAL A 153 -3.26 -5.96 11.27
#